data_ca155d80c132a08b6e423b9b48742403
#
_entry.id   ca155d80c132a08b6e423b9b48742403
#
_cell.length_a   1.000
_cell.length_b   1.000
_cell.length_c   1.000
_cell.angle_alpha   90.00
_cell.angle_beta   90.00
_cell.angle_gamma   90.00
#
_symmetry.space_group_name_H-M   'P 1'
#
loop_
_entity.id
_entity.type
_entity.pdbx_description
1 polymer ?
#
loop_
_entity_poly.entity_id
_entity_poly.type
_entity_poly.pdbx_seq_one_letter_code
_entity_poly.pdbx_strand_id
1 'polypeptide(L)'
;NQFSASASEIIVAAMQDYNRAIIVGSKSTFGKGTVQRFYDLDRGIRGYDEFKPLGNVKMTVQKFYRVNGGSNQLKGVIPDIILPDTYHYIQTGESEYDNPLPWTEIAPVPFSQNVVRLDNKLKLISNSKSRIDQSQDFKLVLESAAKIKENRDQTKWPLKLNDYRAMVDKKEQESKKFDQLFKNEIAGLEIKNLP
;
A
#
# COMPACT_ATOMS: atom_id res chain seq x y z
N ASN A 1 -4.17 1.84 -1.41
CA ASN A 1 -3.66 0.54 -1.00
C ASN A 1 -2.16 0.65 -0.66
N GLN A 2 -1.55 -0.45 -0.23
CA GLN A 2 -0.14 -0.49 0.18
C GLN A 2 0.89 -0.22 -0.93
N PHE A 3 0.46 -0.12 -2.18
CA PHE A 3 1.30 0.30 -3.31
C PHE A 3 1.11 1.77 -3.68
N SER A 4 0.16 2.47 -3.03
CA SER A 4 -0.02 3.92 -3.19
C SER A 4 1.09 4.64 -2.46
N ALA A 5 1.88 5.44 -3.17
CA ALA A 5 3.12 6.01 -2.63
C ALA A 5 3.27 7.51 -2.93
N SER A 6 4.11 8.20 -2.14
CA SER A 6 4.63 9.54 -2.41
C SER A 6 3.51 10.60 -2.55
N ALA A 7 3.34 11.22 -3.72
CA ALA A 7 2.36 12.30 -3.93
C ALA A 7 0.92 11.88 -3.59
N SER A 8 0.52 10.63 -3.88
CA SER A 8 -0.79 10.12 -3.49
C SER A 8 -0.94 10.05 -1.97
N GLU A 9 0.14 9.76 -1.24
CA GLU A 9 0.12 9.76 0.22
C GLU A 9 -0.01 11.17 0.80
N ILE A 10 0.57 12.17 0.15
CA ILE A 10 0.43 13.57 0.56
C ILE A 10 -1.05 13.99 0.48
N ILE A 11 -1.71 13.70 -0.65
CA ILE A 11 -3.11 14.05 -0.87
C ILE A 11 -4.01 13.32 0.16
N VAL A 12 -3.83 12.02 0.31
CA VAL A 12 -4.64 11.20 1.22
C VAL A 12 -4.44 11.65 2.67
N ALA A 13 -3.20 11.90 3.08
CA ALA A 13 -2.90 12.41 4.42
C ALA A 13 -3.55 13.78 4.67
N ALA A 14 -3.45 14.69 3.71
CA ALA A 14 -4.09 16.01 3.81
C ALA A 14 -5.62 15.87 3.94
N MET A 15 -6.28 15.06 3.13
CA MET A 15 -7.72 14.82 3.22
C MET A 15 -8.13 14.25 4.58
N GLN A 16 -7.32 13.36 5.15
CA GLN A 16 -7.55 12.79 6.46
C GLN A 16 -7.35 13.82 7.58
N ASP A 17 -6.23 14.53 7.58
CA ASP A 17 -5.85 15.50 8.61
C ASP A 17 -6.82 16.69 8.66
N TYR A 18 -7.26 17.15 7.50
CA TYR A 18 -8.26 18.23 7.39
C TYR A 18 -9.71 17.73 7.52
N ASN A 19 -9.91 16.44 7.84
CA ASN A 19 -11.24 15.83 7.99
C ASN A 19 -12.17 16.08 6.79
N ARG A 20 -11.60 16.07 5.57
CA ARG A 20 -12.30 16.36 4.30
C ARG A 20 -12.83 15.09 3.63
N ALA A 21 -12.26 13.93 3.99
CA ALA A 21 -12.67 12.65 3.45
C ALA A 21 -12.54 11.54 4.50
N ILE A 22 -13.25 10.44 4.28
CA ILE A 22 -13.02 9.16 4.93
C ILE A 22 -12.09 8.36 4.04
N ILE A 23 -10.96 7.98 4.57
CA ILE A 23 -9.98 7.20 3.84
C ILE A 23 -10.28 5.72 4.00
N VAL A 24 -10.49 5.05 2.87
CA VAL A 24 -10.80 3.61 2.81
C VAL A 24 -9.69 2.91 2.03
N GLY A 25 -9.20 1.80 2.53
CA GLY A 25 -8.15 1.05 1.83
C GLY A 25 -7.56 -0.09 2.62
N SER A 26 -6.41 -0.57 2.16
CA SER A 26 -5.60 -1.61 2.81
C SER A 26 -5.08 -1.15 4.18
N LYS A 27 -4.33 -2.01 4.85
CA LYS A 27 -3.76 -1.76 6.18
C LYS A 27 -3.01 -0.41 6.29
N SER A 28 -2.27 -0.03 5.23
CA SER A 28 -1.60 1.27 5.10
C SER A 28 -1.30 1.57 3.62
N THR A 29 -0.81 2.76 3.32
CA THR A 29 -0.15 3.07 2.05
C THR A 29 1.33 2.68 2.12
N PHE A 30 2.09 2.91 1.05
CA PHE A 30 3.48 2.44 0.88
C PHE A 30 4.46 2.97 1.94
N GLY A 31 4.28 4.20 2.41
CA GLY A 31 5.15 4.80 3.42
C GLY A 31 6.35 5.55 2.87
N LYS A 32 6.26 6.13 1.67
CA LYS A 32 7.31 6.97 1.10
C LYS A 32 7.11 8.43 1.45
N GLY A 33 7.78 8.88 2.52
CA GLY A 33 7.74 10.25 3.02
C GLY A 33 8.85 11.16 2.47
N THR A 34 9.45 10.81 1.32
CA THR A 34 10.62 11.50 0.77
C THR A 34 10.43 11.90 -0.69
N VAL A 35 11.14 12.96 -1.09
CA VAL A 35 11.25 13.42 -2.48
C VAL A 35 12.64 13.11 -2.99
N GLN A 36 12.72 12.54 -4.18
CA GLN A 36 13.96 12.16 -4.85
C GLN A 36 14.13 12.95 -6.14
N ARG A 37 15.38 13.25 -6.48
CA ARG A 37 15.79 13.84 -7.76
C ARG A 37 16.85 13.00 -8.44
N PHE A 38 16.84 13.01 -9.74
CA PHE A 38 17.89 12.46 -10.57
C PHE A 38 18.87 13.58 -10.92
N TYR A 39 20.14 13.32 -10.74
CA TYR A 39 21.24 14.17 -11.14
C TYR A 39 22.01 13.48 -12.27
N ASP A 40 22.00 14.12 -13.40
CA ASP A 40 22.75 13.70 -14.58
C ASP A 40 24.23 14.01 -14.34
N LEU A 41 25.08 13.00 -14.27
CA LEU A 41 26.50 13.14 -14.00
C LEU A 41 27.26 13.77 -15.16
N ASP A 42 26.78 13.59 -16.40
CA ASP A 42 27.40 14.18 -17.59
C ASP A 42 27.36 15.70 -17.57
N ARG A 43 26.35 16.29 -16.91
CA ARG A 43 26.24 17.75 -16.73
C ARG A 43 27.14 18.30 -15.66
N GLY A 44 27.58 17.48 -14.73
CA GLY A 44 28.44 17.86 -13.60
C GLY A 44 29.91 17.89 -13.96
N ILE A 45 30.34 17.18 -15.02
CA ILE A 45 31.74 16.99 -15.39
C ILE A 45 31.99 17.60 -16.77
N ARG A 46 32.89 18.58 -16.83
CA ARG A 46 33.35 19.19 -18.09
C ARG A 46 34.65 18.55 -18.52
N GLY A 47 34.76 18.20 -19.78
CA GLY A 47 36.00 17.67 -20.36
C GLY A 47 36.18 16.22 -20.01
N TYR A 48 35.97 15.24 -20.37
CA TYR A 48 36.05 13.77 -20.21
C TYR A 48 34.95 13.09 -21.05
N ASP A 49 34.78 13.62 -22.29
CA ASP A 49 33.70 13.15 -23.16
C ASP A 49 33.85 11.68 -23.57
N GLU A 50 35.11 11.17 -23.52
CA GLU A 50 35.42 9.77 -23.75
C GLU A 50 34.87 8.79 -22.73
N PHE A 51 34.52 9.27 -21.52
CA PHE A 51 33.95 8.44 -20.45
C PHE A 51 32.42 8.51 -20.37
N LYS A 52 31.78 9.34 -21.17
CA LYS A 52 30.33 9.49 -21.20
C LYS A 52 29.66 8.34 -22.01
N PRO A 53 28.47 7.88 -21.61
CA PRO A 53 27.62 8.42 -20.56
C PRO A 53 27.99 7.91 -19.17
N LEU A 54 28.08 8.82 -18.17
CA LEU A 54 28.35 8.50 -16.76
C LEU A 54 27.09 8.05 -16.00
N GLY A 55 25.91 8.31 -16.59
CA GLY A 55 24.62 7.95 -16.00
C GLY A 55 24.07 8.98 -15.02
N ASN A 56 23.13 8.53 -14.19
CA ASN A 56 22.39 9.38 -13.27
C ASN A 56 22.48 8.88 -11.82
N VAL A 57 22.60 9.79 -10.88
CA VAL A 57 22.48 9.49 -9.44
C VAL A 57 21.10 9.92 -8.97
N LYS A 58 20.36 9.00 -8.35
CA LYS A 58 19.08 9.26 -7.69
C LYS A 58 19.31 9.57 -6.22
N MET A 59 19.01 10.79 -5.80
CA MET A 59 19.23 11.24 -4.44
C MET A 59 17.95 11.69 -3.77
N THR A 60 17.81 11.38 -2.48
CA THR A 60 16.76 11.96 -1.64
C THR A 60 17.16 13.37 -1.25
N VAL A 61 16.29 14.34 -1.52
CA VAL A 61 16.55 15.77 -1.31
C VAL A 61 15.63 16.43 -0.29
N GLN A 62 14.47 15.84 -0.01
CA GLN A 62 13.49 16.39 0.92
C GLN A 62 12.72 15.27 1.62
N LYS A 63 12.23 15.58 2.83
CA LYS A 63 11.13 14.86 3.50
C LYS A 63 9.91 15.78 3.55
N PHE A 64 8.73 15.18 3.53
CA PHE A 64 7.49 15.91 3.77
C PHE A 64 6.81 15.39 5.03
N TYR A 65 6.06 16.27 5.67
CA TYR A 65 5.42 16.02 6.95
C TYR A 65 3.94 16.39 6.87
N ARG A 66 3.15 15.72 7.67
CA ARG A 66 1.73 16.02 7.87
C ARG A 66 1.60 17.28 8.75
N VAL A 67 0.43 17.91 8.74
CA VAL A 67 0.17 19.09 9.59
C VAL A 67 0.27 18.77 11.08
N ASN A 68 0.09 17.53 11.48
CA ASN A 68 0.28 17.05 12.84
C ASN A 68 1.76 16.82 13.23
N GLY A 69 2.69 17.07 12.30
CA GLY A 69 4.14 16.92 12.49
C GLY A 69 4.69 15.55 12.13
N GLY A 70 3.88 14.52 12.00
CA GLY A 70 4.35 13.18 11.65
C GLY A 70 4.72 13.02 10.18
N SER A 71 5.64 12.12 9.88
CA SER A 71 5.98 11.73 8.50
C SER A 71 5.18 10.51 8.05
N ASN A 72 4.93 10.40 6.73
CA ASN A 72 4.45 9.17 6.13
C ASN A 72 5.56 8.11 5.96
N GLN A 73 6.83 8.48 6.15
CA GLN A 73 7.97 7.58 5.98
C GLN A 73 7.83 6.32 6.83
N LEU A 74 8.00 5.15 6.24
CA LEU A 74 7.87 3.80 6.79
C LEU A 74 6.45 3.39 7.24
N LYS A 75 5.63 4.33 7.70
CA LYS A 75 4.30 4.06 8.27
C LYS A 75 3.17 4.14 7.25
N GLY A 76 3.35 4.94 6.20
CA GLY A 76 2.29 5.27 5.28
C GLY A 76 1.15 6.06 5.93
N VAL A 77 0.03 6.13 5.22
CA VAL A 77 -1.23 6.63 5.75
C VAL A 77 -2.10 5.43 6.12
N ILE A 78 -2.51 5.37 7.38
CA ILE A 78 -3.44 4.33 7.85
C ILE A 78 -4.85 4.81 7.55
N PRO A 79 -5.65 4.06 6.76
CA PRO A 79 -7.02 4.42 6.44
C PRO A 79 -7.92 4.48 7.68
N ASP A 80 -8.97 5.29 7.61
CA ASP A 80 -10.04 5.32 8.62
C ASP A 80 -10.86 4.02 8.62
N ILE A 81 -11.01 3.40 7.44
CA ILE A 81 -11.68 2.10 7.24
C ILE A 81 -10.70 1.18 6.52
N ILE A 82 -10.27 0.14 7.20
CA ILE A 82 -9.38 -0.87 6.64
C ILE A 82 -10.23 -1.98 6.01
N LEU A 83 -10.01 -2.23 4.72
CA LEU A 83 -10.58 -3.36 4.01
C LEU A 83 -9.56 -4.50 3.95
N PRO A 84 -10.00 -5.76 4.15
CA PRO A 84 -9.18 -6.91 3.85
C PRO A 84 -8.75 -6.92 2.38
N ASP A 85 -7.51 -7.28 2.12
CA ASP A 85 -6.99 -7.49 0.77
C ASP A 85 -6.05 -8.69 0.70
N THR A 86 -5.67 -9.06 -0.51
CA THR A 86 -4.83 -10.22 -0.82
C THR A 86 -3.47 -10.19 -0.10
N TYR A 87 -2.94 -9.01 0.20
CA TYR A 87 -1.64 -8.83 0.85
C TYR A 87 -1.74 -8.50 2.34
N HIS A 88 -2.91 -8.70 2.94
CA HIS A 88 -3.21 -8.27 4.31
C HIS A 88 -2.16 -8.69 5.35
N TYR A 89 -1.57 -9.87 5.18
CA TYR A 89 -0.55 -10.43 6.08
C TYR A 89 0.87 -10.31 5.54
N ILE A 90 1.05 -9.70 4.39
CA ILE A 90 2.36 -9.48 3.79
C ILE A 90 2.77 -8.03 4.03
N GLN A 91 3.94 -7.84 4.58
CA GLN A 91 4.52 -6.53 4.72
C GLN A 91 5.06 -6.08 3.36
N THR A 92 4.76 -4.86 2.99
CA THR A 92 5.20 -4.22 1.75
C THR A 92 5.45 -2.75 2.03
N GLY A 93 6.20 -2.10 1.16
CA GLY A 93 6.42 -0.66 1.26
C GLY A 93 7.84 -0.28 1.56
N GLU A 94 8.03 0.98 1.93
CA GLU A 94 9.33 1.59 2.18
C GLU A 94 10.11 0.89 3.32
N SER A 95 9.39 0.30 4.28
CA SER A 95 10.00 -0.43 5.40
C SER A 95 10.71 -1.73 5.01
N GLU A 96 10.47 -2.24 3.80
CA GLU A 96 11.07 -3.48 3.30
C GLU A 96 12.43 -3.27 2.61
N TYR A 97 12.85 -2.02 2.42
CA TYR A 97 14.19 -1.76 1.90
C TYR A 97 15.25 -2.04 2.95
N ASP A 98 16.43 -2.48 2.53
CA ASP A 98 17.55 -2.82 3.44
C ASP A 98 18.00 -1.64 4.29
N ASN A 99 17.97 -0.41 3.74
CA ASN A 99 18.41 0.79 4.42
C ASN A 99 17.42 1.95 4.21
N PRO A 100 16.20 1.85 4.74
CA PRO A 100 15.23 2.91 4.58
C PRO A 100 15.59 4.11 5.47
N LEU A 101 15.27 5.31 5.02
CA LEU A 101 15.41 6.49 5.86
C LEU A 101 14.47 6.39 7.07
N PRO A 102 14.91 6.71 8.27
CA PRO A 102 14.12 6.57 9.48
C PRO A 102 12.91 7.49 9.48
N TRP A 103 11.85 7.04 10.15
CA TRP A 103 10.72 7.89 10.47
C TRP A 103 11.15 9.04 11.38
N THR A 104 10.64 10.22 11.11
CA THR A 104 10.93 11.43 11.89
C THR A 104 9.64 12.27 12.02
N GLU A 105 9.63 13.16 12.99
CA GLU A 105 8.56 14.14 13.20
C GLU A 105 9.14 15.53 13.42
N ILE A 106 8.31 16.53 13.19
CA ILE A 106 8.57 17.94 13.44
C ILE A 106 7.44 18.51 14.32
N ALA A 107 7.59 19.74 14.81
CA ALA A 107 6.50 20.40 15.53
C ALA A 107 5.25 20.50 14.65
N PRO A 108 4.06 20.19 15.19
CA PRO A 108 2.81 20.38 14.46
C PRO A 108 2.62 21.83 14.00
N VAL A 109 2.05 22.00 12.83
CA VAL A 109 1.69 23.34 12.33
C VAL A 109 0.31 23.71 12.86
N PRO A 110 0.12 24.85 13.52
CA PRO A 110 -1.22 25.31 13.88
C PRO A 110 -2.02 25.58 12.60
N PHE A 111 -3.16 24.92 12.47
CA PHE A 111 -4.04 25.12 11.33
C PHE A 111 -5.50 25.18 11.78
N SER A 112 -6.28 25.92 11.05
CA SER A 112 -7.73 25.91 11.16
C SER A 112 -8.33 25.68 9.79
N GLN A 113 -9.47 25.00 9.75
CA GLN A 113 -10.20 24.87 8.50
C GLN A 113 -11.64 25.37 8.68
N ASN A 114 -12.07 26.26 7.78
CA ASN A 114 -13.41 26.81 7.73
C ASN A 114 -14.26 26.14 6.65
N VAL A 115 -14.04 24.86 6.42
CA VAL A 115 -14.73 24.09 5.39
C VAL A 115 -15.61 23.01 6.01
N VAL A 116 -16.52 22.49 5.21
CA VAL A 116 -17.47 21.45 5.62
C VAL A 116 -16.74 20.28 6.29
N ARG A 117 -17.20 19.92 7.47
CA ARG A 117 -16.73 18.76 8.22
C ARG A 117 -17.63 17.56 7.99
N LEU A 118 -17.05 16.38 8.17
CA LEU A 118 -17.80 15.12 8.18
C LEU A 118 -18.35 14.86 9.59
N ASP A 119 -19.49 15.42 9.91
CA ASP A 119 -20.04 15.39 11.27
C ASP A 119 -20.34 13.97 11.79
N ASN A 120 -20.64 13.04 10.91
CA ASN A 120 -20.97 11.65 11.24
C ASN A 120 -19.83 10.65 10.99
N LYS A 121 -18.58 11.11 10.88
CA LYS A 121 -17.43 10.28 10.50
C LYS A 121 -17.31 9.03 11.36
N LEU A 122 -17.36 9.14 12.68
CA LEU A 122 -17.23 8.01 13.59
C LEU A 122 -18.35 6.97 13.41
N LYS A 123 -19.58 7.41 13.21
CA LYS A 123 -20.72 6.51 12.95
C LYS A 123 -20.56 5.79 11.61
N LEU A 124 -20.11 6.47 10.58
CA LEU A 124 -19.85 5.88 9.26
C LEU A 124 -18.73 4.82 9.35
N ILE A 125 -17.65 5.11 10.06
CA ILE A 125 -16.54 4.15 10.28
C ILE A 125 -17.04 2.92 11.04
N SER A 126 -17.76 3.10 12.15
CA SER A 126 -18.30 2.00 12.95
C SER A 126 -19.26 1.12 12.15
N ASN A 127 -20.18 1.71 11.42
CA ASN A 127 -21.13 0.97 10.57
C ASN A 127 -20.40 0.19 9.46
N SER A 128 -19.38 0.79 8.85
CA SER A 128 -18.59 0.12 7.82
C SER A 128 -17.81 -1.05 8.39
N LYS A 129 -17.18 -0.87 9.55
CA LYS A 129 -16.47 -1.95 10.25
C LYS A 129 -17.41 -3.12 10.55
N SER A 130 -18.60 -2.87 11.07
CA SER A 130 -19.58 -3.92 11.34
C SER A 130 -19.97 -4.71 10.07
N ARG A 131 -20.15 -4.02 8.93
CA ARG A 131 -20.43 -4.71 7.64
C ARG A 131 -19.24 -5.55 7.15
N ILE A 132 -18.02 -5.04 7.30
CA ILE A 132 -16.81 -5.77 6.93
C ILE A 132 -16.67 -7.03 7.76
N ASP A 133 -16.83 -6.94 9.08
CA ASP A 133 -16.68 -8.05 10.02
C ASP A 133 -17.74 -9.15 9.79
N GLN A 134 -18.92 -8.78 9.28
CA GLN A 134 -20.03 -9.71 8.96
C GLN A 134 -19.92 -10.31 7.56
N SER A 135 -19.17 -9.70 6.65
CA SER A 135 -19.06 -10.15 5.26
C SER A 135 -18.31 -11.48 5.14
N GLN A 136 -18.95 -12.45 4.49
CA GLN A 136 -18.32 -13.74 4.19
C GLN A 136 -17.22 -13.59 3.13
N ASP A 137 -17.39 -12.67 2.16
CA ASP A 137 -16.39 -12.42 1.12
C ASP A 137 -15.11 -11.85 1.73
N PHE A 138 -15.21 -10.90 2.66
CA PHE A 138 -14.02 -10.38 3.36
C PHE A 138 -13.33 -11.42 4.25
N LYS A 139 -14.08 -12.32 4.87
CA LYS A 139 -13.49 -13.47 5.59
C LYS A 139 -12.71 -14.38 4.65
N LEU A 140 -13.29 -14.67 3.48
CA LEU A 140 -12.63 -15.49 2.46
C LEU A 140 -11.37 -14.80 1.89
N VAL A 141 -11.41 -13.48 1.71
CA VAL A 141 -10.21 -12.70 1.33
C VAL A 141 -9.10 -12.83 2.38
N LEU A 142 -9.43 -12.76 3.68
CA LEU A 142 -8.45 -12.94 4.75
C LEU A 142 -7.88 -14.36 4.78
N GLU A 143 -8.71 -15.39 4.56
CA GLU A 143 -8.22 -16.77 4.45
C GLU A 143 -7.27 -16.93 3.26
N SER A 144 -7.62 -16.36 2.11
CA SER A 144 -6.75 -16.34 0.92
C SER A 144 -5.43 -15.63 1.20
N ALA A 145 -5.47 -14.47 1.83
CA ALA A 145 -4.28 -13.71 2.21
C ALA A 145 -3.36 -14.50 3.18
N ALA A 146 -3.95 -15.22 4.15
CA ALA A 146 -3.19 -16.08 5.05
C ALA A 146 -2.49 -17.22 4.29
N LYS A 147 -3.17 -17.82 3.31
CA LYS A 147 -2.59 -18.89 2.49
C LYS A 147 -1.48 -18.38 1.58
N ILE A 148 -1.62 -17.18 1.02
CA ILE A 148 -0.56 -16.53 0.23
C ILE A 148 0.67 -16.27 1.10
N LYS A 149 0.48 -15.80 2.33
CA LYS A 149 1.58 -15.62 3.28
C LYS A 149 2.27 -16.96 3.61
N GLU A 150 1.51 -18.00 3.93
CA GLU A 150 2.04 -19.34 4.19
C GLU A 150 2.90 -19.84 3.02
N ASN A 151 2.39 -19.71 1.80
CA ASN A 151 3.12 -20.12 0.59
C ASN A 151 4.39 -19.29 0.35
N ARG A 152 4.36 -17.99 0.63
CA ARG A 152 5.53 -17.10 0.52
C ARG A 152 6.60 -17.47 1.53
N ASP A 153 6.20 -17.75 2.76
CA ASP A 153 7.12 -18.05 3.86
C ASP A 153 7.65 -19.48 3.83
N GLN A 154 7.15 -20.33 2.90
CA GLN A 154 7.60 -21.69 2.74
C GLN A 154 9.02 -21.76 2.18
N THR A 155 9.97 -22.23 2.99
CA THR A 155 11.39 -22.37 2.62
C THR A 155 11.83 -23.83 2.39
N LYS A 156 10.98 -24.81 2.72
CA LYS A 156 11.30 -26.23 2.62
C LYS A 156 10.42 -26.91 1.57
N TRP A 157 11.06 -27.68 0.69
CA TRP A 157 10.40 -28.37 -0.41
C TRP A 157 10.77 -29.84 -0.40
N PRO A 158 9.82 -30.75 -0.66
CA PRO A 158 10.14 -32.19 -0.80
C PRO A 158 11.05 -32.41 -2.01
N LEU A 159 12.12 -33.18 -1.84
CA LEU A 159 13.01 -33.56 -2.94
C LEU A 159 12.49 -34.77 -3.73
N LYS A 160 11.68 -35.61 -3.10
CA LYS A 160 11.09 -36.78 -3.76
C LYS A 160 9.93 -36.33 -4.67
N LEU A 161 9.99 -36.72 -5.93
CA LEU A 161 9.05 -36.26 -6.97
C LEU A 161 7.57 -36.50 -6.60
N ASN A 162 7.24 -37.66 -6.07
CA ASN A 162 5.85 -37.98 -5.70
C ASN A 162 5.35 -37.10 -4.57
N ASP A 163 6.18 -36.81 -3.59
CA ASP A 163 5.81 -35.95 -2.45
C ASP A 163 5.66 -34.48 -2.91
N TYR A 164 6.52 -34.04 -3.84
CA TYR A 164 6.42 -32.74 -4.46
C TYR A 164 5.11 -32.58 -5.25
N ARG A 165 4.77 -33.57 -6.11
CA ARG A 165 3.51 -33.56 -6.87
C ARG A 165 2.30 -33.53 -5.95
N ALA A 166 2.27 -34.40 -4.94
CA ALA A 166 1.17 -34.41 -3.97
C ALA A 166 1.01 -33.08 -3.25
N MET A 167 2.10 -32.39 -2.93
CA MET A 167 2.07 -31.06 -2.34
C MET A 167 1.50 -30.01 -3.32
N VAL A 168 1.90 -30.05 -4.59
CA VAL A 168 1.39 -29.13 -5.63
C VAL A 168 -0.10 -29.35 -5.85
N ASP A 169 -0.53 -30.60 -6.02
CA ASP A 169 -1.94 -30.98 -6.21
C ASP A 169 -2.80 -30.52 -5.03
N LYS A 170 -2.31 -30.69 -3.80
CA LYS A 170 -2.99 -30.20 -2.61
C LYS A 170 -3.15 -28.69 -2.62
N LYS A 171 -2.09 -27.92 -2.96
CA LYS A 171 -2.14 -26.47 -3.07
C LYS A 171 -3.13 -26.00 -4.13
N GLU A 172 -3.16 -26.68 -5.26
CA GLU A 172 -4.12 -26.36 -6.33
C GLU A 172 -5.57 -26.62 -5.89
N GLN A 173 -5.83 -27.73 -5.21
CA GLN A 173 -7.18 -27.99 -4.66
C GLN A 173 -7.59 -26.95 -3.61
N GLU A 174 -6.69 -26.55 -2.71
CA GLU A 174 -6.94 -25.53 -1.73
C GLU A 174 -7.20 -24.16 -2.37
N SER A 175 -6.51 -23.82 -3.48
CA SER A 175 -6.71 -22.54 -4.17
C SER A 175 -8.07 -22.43 -4.86
N LYS A 176 -8.66 -23.53 -5.31
CA LYS A 176 -9.99 -23.55 -5.95
C LYS A 176 -11.11 -22.96 -5.06
N LYS A 177 -10.94 -23.03 -3.73
CA LYS A 177 -11.86 -22.40 -2.78
C LYS A 177 -11.97 -20.89 -2.99
N PHE A 178 -10.90 -20.25 -3.48
CA PHE A 178 -10.79 -18.80 -3.64
C PHE A 178 -11.19 -18.33 -5.05
N ASP A 179 -11.42 -19.24 -5.99
CA ASP A 179 -11.78 -18.90 -7.37
C ASP A 179 -13.06 -18.04 -7.46
N GLN A 180 -13.97 -18.24 -6.52
CA GLN A 180 -15.22 -17.46 -6.46
C GLN A 180 -14.97 -15.97 -6.19
N LEU A 181 -13.86 -15.58 -5.53
CA LEU A 181 -13.53 -14.17 -5.30
C LEU A 181 -13.26 -13.41 -6.60
N PHE A 182 -12.91 -14.13 -7.67
CA PHE A 182 -12.55 -13.55 -8.97
C PHE A 182 -13.63 -13.76 -10.03
N LYS A 183 -14.67 -14.54 -9.72
CA LYS A 183 -15.74 -14.89 -10.67
C LYS A 183 -16.98 -14.03 -10.56
N ASN A 184 -17.11 -13.22 -9.52
CA ASN A 184 -18.27 -12.36 -9.34
C ASN A 184 -18.18 -11.17 -10.31
N GLU A 185 -18.80 -11.32 -11.48
CA GLU A 185 -19.22 -10.17 -12.27
C GLU A 185 -20.21 -9.36 -11.41
N ILE A 186 -19.96 -8.07 -11.27
CA ILE A 186 -20.94 -7.19 -10.61
C ILE A 186 -22.12 -7.06 -11.58
N ALA A 187 -23.15 -7.84 -11.34
CA ALA A 187 -24.35 -7.82 -12.16
C ALA A 187 -24.90 -6.38 -12.21
N GLY A 188 -25.00 -5.81 -13.40
CA GLY A 188 -25.52 -4.47 -13.62
C GLY A 188 -24.49 -3.33 -13.74
N LEU A 189 -23.21 -3.60 -13.63
CA LEU A 189 -22.18 -2.59 -13.94
C LEU A 189 -21.73 -2.73 -15.40
N GLU A 190 -22.30 -1.93 -16.28
CA GLU A 190 -21.86 -1.81 -17.66
C GLU A 190 -20.82 -0.69 -17.77
N ILE A 191 -19.55 -1.05 -17.93
CA ILE A 191 -18.49 -0.05 -18.16
C ILE A 191 -18.54 0.30 -19.66
N LYS A 192 -19.15 1.44 -19.98
CA LYS A 192 -19.04 2.01 -21.32
C LYS A 192 -17.70 2.69 -21.45
N ASN A 193 -16.88 2.24 -22.37
CA ASN A 193 -15.66 2.97 -22.75
C ASN A 193 -16.05 4.38 -23.16
N LEU A 194 -15.47 5.37 -22.50
CA LEU A 194 -15.57 6.76 -22.96
C LEU A 194 -14.89 6.88 -24.31
N PRO A 195 -15.46 7.65 -25.25
CA PRO A 195 -14.91 7.85 -26.58
C PRO A 195 -13.53 8.50 -26.57
#